data_781c8b7659691e25ec1faa1a9bbc3f77
#
_entry.id   781c8b7659691e25ec1faa1a9bbc3f77
#
_cell.length_a   1.000
_cell.length_b   1.000
_cell.length_c   1.000
_cell.angle_alpha   90.00
_cell.angle_beta   90.00
_cell.angle_gamma   90.00
#
_symmetry.space_group_name_H-M   'P 1'
#
loop_
_entity.id
_entity.type
_entity.pdbx_description
1 polymer ?
#
loop_
_entity_poly.entity_id
_entity_poly.type
_entity_poly.pdbx_seq_one_letter_code
_entity_poly.pdbx_strand_id
1 'polypeptide(L)' 'MLAEIKLDDSIKVAVVAKLQKYFEVELQQEIGSFDAEFLLDFFSKEVGGYYYNQ' A
#
# COMPACT_ATOMS: atom_id res chain seq x y z
N MET A 1 7.65 17.60 12.52
CA MET A 1 6.72 16.47 12.56
C MET A 1 6.45 15.93 11.18
N LEU A 2 6.55 14.65 11.07
CA LEU A 2 6.37 14.01 9.78
C LEU A 2 4.90 13.76 9.51
N ALA A 3 4.44 14.20 8.36
CA ALA A 3 3.09 13.94 7.91
C ALA A 3 3.06 12.80 6.91
N GLU A 4 4.21 12.43 6.46
CA GLU A 4 4.36 11.44 5.42
C GLU A 4 4.44 10.04 6.01
N ILE A 5 3.67 9.12 5.45
CA ILE A 5 3.71 7.73 5.89
C ILE A 5 4.82 7.03 5.12
N LYS A 6 5.87 6.67 5.83
CA LYS A 6 6.99 5.97 5.23
C LYS A 6 7.05 4.56 5.75
N LEU A 7 7.12 3.63 4.84
CA LEU A 7 7.22 2.21 5.18
C LEU A 7 8.64 1.72 4.91
N ASP A 8 9.19 0.97 5.86
CA ASP A 8 10.43 0.29 5.63
C ASP A 8 10.25 -0.75 4.52
N ASP A 9 11.33 -1.09 3.83
CA ASP A 9 11.26 -2.06 2.76
C ASP A 9 10.70 -3.39 3.26
N SER A 10 11.09 -3.81 4.45
CA SER A 10 10.60 -5.07 4.99
C SER A 10 9.10 -5.02 5.27
N ILE A 11 8.63 -3.90 5.78
CA ILE A 11 7.20 -3.72 6.03
C ILE A 11 6.46 -3.64 4.70
N LYS A 12 7.03 -2.96 3.73
CA LYS A 12 6.40 -2.81 2.43
C LYS A 12 6.22 -4.17 1.76
N VAL A 13 7.24 -5.01 1.83
CA VAL A 13 7.16 -6.36 1.26
C VAL A 13 6.03 -7.15 1.91
N ALA A 14 5.94 -7.06 3.24
CA ALA A 14 4.89 -7.78 3.96
C ALA A 14 3.50 -7.28 3.59
N VAL A 15 3.35 -5.96 3.45
CA VAL A 15 2.05 -5.39 3.11
C VAL A 15 1.68 -5.74 1.68
N VAL A 16 2.65 -5.73 0.77
CA VAL A 16 2.40 -6.12 -0.62
C VAL A 16 1.88 -7.56 -0.67
N ALA A 17 2.51 -8.46 0.09
CA ALA A 17 2.07 -9.85 0.12
C ALA A 17 0.64 -9.95 0.64
N LYS A 18 0.30 -9.17 1.65
CA LYS A 18 -1.05 -9.17 2.20
C LYS A 18 -2.06 -8.61 1.22
N LEU A 19 -1.66 -7.59 0.46
CA LEU A 19 -2.52 -7.04 -0.58
C LEU A 19 -2.80 -8.06 -1.65
N GLN A 20 -1.76 -8.78 -2.08
CA GLN A 20 -1.94 -9.81 -3.09
C GLN A 20 -2.88 -10.89 -2.61
N LYS A 21 -2.75 -11.30 -1.35
CA LYS A 21 -3.63 -12.30 -0.77
C LYS A 21 -5.06 -11.79 -0.69
N TYR A 22 -5.24 -10.55 -0.29
CA TYR A 22 -6.56 -9.96 -0.19
C TYR A 22 -7.27 -9.96 -1.55
N PHE A 23 -6.55 -9.54 -2.58
CA PHE A 23 -7.12 -9.54 -3.92
C PHE A 23 -7.49 -10.93 -4.37
N GLU A 24 -6.66 -11.91 -4.04
CA GLU A 24 -6.92 -13.28 -4.45
C GLU A 24 -8.12 -13.85 -3.73
N VAL A 25 -8.20 -13.66 -2.42
CA VAL A 25 -9.24 -14.29 -1.60
C VAL A 25 -10.56 -13.55 -1.70
N GLU A 26 -10.52 -12.23 -1.57
CA GLU A 26 -11.75 -11.44 -1.49
C GLU A 26 -12.29 -11.03 -2.85
N LEU A 27 -11.39 -10.72 -3.77
CA LEU A 27 -11.82 -10.23 -5.08
C LEU A 27 -11.60 -11.25 -6.18
N GLN A 28 -11.01 -12.40 -5.82
CA GLN A 28 -10.74 -13.48 -6.77
C GLN A 28 -9.98 -12.97 -7.99
N GLN A 29 -9.02 -12.08 -7.72
CA GLN A 29 -8.19 -11.50 -8.76
C GLN A 29 -6.73 -11.66 -8.40
N GLU A 30 -5.92 -11.87 -9.41
CA GLU A 30 -4.49 -11.96 -9.22
C GLU A 30 -3.86 -10.63 -9.56
N ILE A 31 -3.09 -10.09 -8.62
CA ILE A 31 -2.41 -8.82 -8.83
C ILE A 31 -0.91 -9.05 -8.70
N GLY A 32 -0.16 -8.50 -9.63
CA GLY A 32 1.29 -8.62 -9.59
C GLY A 32 1.90 -7.81 -8.45
N SER A 33 3.12 -8.19 -8.07
CA SER A 33 3.78 -7.49 -6.98
C SER A 33 4.03 -6.02 -7.29
N PHE A 34 4.37 -5.70 -8.53
CA PHE A 34 4.58 -4.31 -8.90
C PHE A 34 3.29 -3.51 -8.84
N ASP A 35 2.21 -4.11 -9.31
CA ASP A 35 0.92 -3.43 -9.24
C ASP A 35 0.50 -3.21 -7.79
N ALA A 36 0.77 -4.18 -6.93
CA ALA A 36 0.45 -4.03 -5.52
C ALA A 36 1.31 -2.94 -4.89
N GLU A 37 2.58 -2.83 -5.30
CA GLU A 37 3.44 -1.77 -4.81
C GLU A 37 2.94 -0.39 -5.25
N PHE A 38 2.56 -0.27 -6.49
CA PHE A 38 2.04 1.01 -6.99
C PHE A 38 0.76 1.39 -6.28
N LEU A 39 -0.10 0.41 -6.03
CA LEU A 39 -1.33 0.66 -5.31
C LEU A 39 -1.04 1.13 -3.89
N LEU A 40 -0.09 0.49 -3.24
CA LEU A 40 0.30 0.87 -1.89
C LEU A 40 0.90 2.28 -1.86
N ASP A 41 1.76 2.59 -2.83
CA ASP A 41 2.36 3.90 -2.91
C ASP A 41 1.29 4.97 -3.14
N PHE A 42 0.37 4.70 -4.05
CA PHE A 42 -0.72 5.62 -4.33
C PHE A 42 -1.55 5.86 -3.07
N PHE A 43 -1.90 4.79 -2.40
CA PHE A 43 -2.72 4.88 -1.20
C PHE A 43 -2.01 5.66 -0.10
N SER A 44 -0.75 5.36 0.12
CA SER A 44 0.04 6.05 1.15
C SER A 44 0.12 7.54 0.87
N LYS A 45 0.27 7.89 -0.40
CA LYS A 45 0.36 9.27 -0.80
C LYS A 45 -0.96 10.00 -0.56
N GLU A 46 -2.07 9.36 -0.90
CA GLU A 46 -3.37 9.97 -0.71
C GLU A 46 -3.71 10.14 0.76
N VAL A 47 -3.46 9.11 1.55
CA VAL A 47 -3.73 9.17 2.98
C VAL A 47 -2.82 10.21 3.63
N GLY A 48 -1.57 10.25 3.23
CA GLY A 48 -0.64 11.25 3.75
C GLY A 48 -1.10 12.66 3.43
N GLY A 49 -1.65 12.85 2.24
CA GLY A 49 -2.17 14.14 1.85
C GLY A 49 -3.30 14.60 2.76
N TYR A 50 -4.18 13.70 3.12
CA TYR A 50 -5.27 14.03 4.03
C TYR A 50 -4.74 14.46 5.38
N TYR A 51 -3.81 13.72 5.91
CA TYR A 51 -3.22 14.08 7.21
C TYR A 51 -2.50 15.40 7.13
N TYR A 52 -1.86 15.64 6.02
CA TYR A 52 -1.08 16.85 5.85
C TYR A 52 -1.96 18.09 5.81
N ASN A 53 -3.13 17.96 5.24
CA ASN A 53 -4.01 19.10 5.00
C ASN A 53 -5.03 19.30 6.10
N GLN A 54 -4.94 18.55 7.14
CA GLN A 54 -5.83 18.72 8.29
C GLN A 54 -5.39 19.89 9.21
#